data_e5432043601eead292c3412f5cfee219
#
_entry.id   e5432043601eead292c3412f5cfee219
#
_cell.length_a   1.000
_cell.length_b   1.000
_cell.length_c   1.000
_cell.angle_alpha   90.00
_cell.angle_beta   90.00
_cell.angle_gamma   90.00
#
_symmetry.space_group_name_H-M   'P 1'
#
loop_
_entity.id
_entity.type
_entity.pdbx_description
1 polymer ?
#
loop_
_entity_poly.entity_id
_entity_poly.type
_entity_poly.pdbx_seq_one_letter_code
_entity_poly.pdbx_strand_id
1 'polypeptide(L)'
;MIKRPLHLSHDFLAEVLDGQAIAVDATMGNGNDTVFLAQHAKEVYAFDVQEQALQSTKERLEKQEIHNAHLILDGHQHIDHYVNQPIHAAIFNLGYLPSADKTVITKPDTTLIAVEKILKKLEVGGRLAIMIYYGHEGGDMEKDAVLEYVNQLDQWLFTVMLYQPLNQINQPPFLVMIEKLKQSKES
;
A
#
# COMPACT_ATOMS: atom_id res chain seq x y z
N MET A 1 9.73 -21.01 -9.64
CA MET A 1 9.54 -19.87 -10.59
C MET A 1 9.67 -18.57 -9.81
N ILE A 2 10.34 -17.57 -10.35
CA ILE A 2 10.44 -16.22 -9.74
C ILE A 2 9.04 -15.59 -9.68
N LYS A 3 8.62 -15.13 -8.51
CA LYS A 3 7.30 -14.51 -8.32
C LYS A 3 7.24 -13.13 -8.99
N ARG A 4 6.07 -12.80 -9.49
CA ARG A 4 5.81 -11.41 -9.94
C ARG A 4 5.75 -10.48 -8.73
N PRO A 5 6.15 -9.21 -8.85
CA PRO A 5 6.18 -8.26 -7.73
C PRO A 5 4.89 -8.21 -6.92
N LEU A 6 3.71 -8.19 -7.58
CA LEU A 6 2.42 -8.17 -6.88
C LEU A 6 2.18 -9.43 -6.01
N HIS A 7 2.53 -10.63 -6.51
CA HIS A 7 2.39 -11.84 -5.71
C HIS A 7 3.37 -11.88 -4.54
N LEU A 8 4.57 -11.33 -4.73
CA LEU A 8 5.55 -11.21 -3.66
C LEU A 8 5.10 -10.23 -2.58
N SER A 9 4.40 -9.14 -2.94
CA SER A 9 3.85 -8.20 -1.95
C SER A 9 2.84 -8.88 -1.03
N HIS A 10 1.96 -9.72 -1.58
CA HIS A 10 1.01 -10.50 -0.77
C HIS A 10 1.71 -11.49 0.16
N ASP A 11 2.71 -12.27 -0.33
CA ASP A 11 3.47 -13.17 0.53
C ASP A 11 4.19 -12.42 1.65
N PHE A 12 4.81 -11.29 1.31
CA PHE A 12 5.53 -10.44 2.27
C PHE A 12 4.61 -9.93 3.37
N LEU A 13 3.39 -9.51 3.03
CA LEU A 13 2.42 -9.02 4.00
C LEU A 13 1.75 -10.15 4.77
N ALA A 14 1.50 -11.31 4.14
CA ALA A 14 0.84 -12.45 4.78
C ALA A 14 1.56 -12.95 6.04
N GLU A 15 2.88 -12.81 6.10
CA GLU A 15 3.68 -13.24 7.25
C GLU A 15 3.40 -12.45 8.54
N VAL A 16 2.82 -11.25 8.43
CA VAL A 16 2.48 -10.38 9.58
C VAL A 16 0.97 -10.17 9.74
N LEU A 17 0.18 -10.82 8.88
CA LEU A 17 -1.27 -10.81 8.95
C LEU A 17 -1.75 -12.02 9.74
N ASP A 18 -2.45 -11.74 10.82
CA ASP A 18 -3.16 -12.74 11.62
C ASP A 18 -4.57 -12.20 11.95
N GLY A 19 -5.39 -13.01 12.59
CA GLY A 19 -6.76 -12.61 12.94
C GLY A 19 -6.87 -11.45 13.95
N GLN A 20 -5.77 -10.82 14.36
CA GLN A 20 -5.71 -9.62 15.20
C GLN A 20 -5.10 -8.42 14.47
N ALA A 21 -4.51 -8.62 13.31
CA ALA A 21 -3.80 -7.58 12.56
C ALA A 21 -4.74 -6.47 12.07
N ILE A 22 -4.27 -5.23 12.13
CA ILE A 22 -4.88 -4.08 11.45
C ILE A 22 -4.11 -3.84 10.16
N ALA A 23 -4.81 -3.80 9.05
CA ALA A 23 -4.21 -3.60 7.74
C ALA A 23 -4.76 -2.37 7.02
N VAL A 24 -3.98 -1.82 6.11
CA VAL A 24 -4.33 -0.65 5.30
C VAL A 24 -4.09 -0.94 3.83
N ASP A 25 -5.12 -0.70 3.01
CA ASP A 25 -5.01 -0.58 1.57
C ASP A 25 -5.11 0.90 1.20
N ALA A 26 -3.97 1.52 0.91
CA ALA A 26 -3.92 2.96 0.67
C ALA A 26 -4.40 3.36 -0.75
N THR A 27 -4.66 2.38 -1.61
CA THR A 27 -5.07 2.56 -3.01
C THR A 27 -6.03 1.43 -3.41
N MET A 28 -7.24 1.44 -2.84
CA MET A 28 -8.15 0.28 -2.89
C MET A 28 -8.52 -0.14 -4.33
N GLY A 29 -8.70 0.79 -5.25
CA GLY A 29 -8.97 0.52 -6.65
C GLY A 29 -10.14 -0.44 -6.86
N ASN A 30 -9.87 -1.56 -7.53
CA ASN A 30 -10.87 -2.62 -7.76
C ASN A 30 -11.00 -3.62 -6.59
N GLY A 31 -10.34 -3.37 -5.45
CA GLY A 31 -10.49 -4.13 -4.22
C GLY A 31 -9.78 -5.49 -4.15
N ASN A 32 -8.84 -5.77 -5.06
CA ASN A 32 -8.11 -7.04 -5.04
C ASN A 32 -7.26 -7.18 -3.77
N ASP A 33 -6.50 -6.14 -3.45
CA ASP A 33 -5.65 -6.12 -2.26
C ASP A 33 -6.47 -5.96 -0.99
N THR A 34 -7.55 -5.16 -1.03
CA THR A 34 -8.50 -5.06 0.08
C THR A 34 -9.07 -6.41 0.47
N VAL A 35 -9.49 -7.23 -0.51
CA VAL A 35 -9.99 -8.61 -0.27
C VAL A 35 -8.89 -9.48 0.33
N PHE A 36 -7.69 -9.49 -0.26
CA PHE A 36 -6.57 -10.25 0.26
C PHE A 36 -6.29 -9.90 1.74
N LEU A 37 -6.18 -8.61 2.05
CA LEU A 37 -5.94 -8.17 3.43
C LEU A 37 -7.08 -8.59 4.36
N ALA A 38 -8.33 -8.42 3.95
CA ALA A 38 -9.50 -8.73 4.77
C ALA A 38 -9.69 -10.21 5.05
N GLN A 39 -9.18 -11.09 4.18
CA GLN A 39 -9.18 -12.53 4.41
C GLN A 39 -8.20 -12.97 5.52
N HIS A 40 -7.22 -12.12 5.87
CA HIS A 40 -6.14 -12.48 6.79
C HIS A 40 -6.06 -11.56 8.01
N ALA A 41 -6.59 -10.34 7.95
CA ALA A 41 -6.56 -9.35 9.01
C ALA A 41 -7.84 -9.34 9.84
N LYS A 42 -7.78 -8.76 11.04
CA LYS A 42 -8.95 -8.44 11.86
C LYS A 42 -9.80 -7.34 11.24
N GLU A 43 -9.16 -6.26 10.82
CA GLU A 43 -9.79 -5.10 10.19
C GLU A 43 -8.90 -4.54 9.09
N VAL A 44 -9.53 -4.05 8.02
CA VAL A 44 -8.86 -3.37 6.91
C VAL A 44 -9.45 -1.98 6.73
N TYR A 45 -8.59 -0.98 6.55
CA TYR A 45 -8.96 0.38 6.16
C TYR A 45 -8.49 0.61 4.72
N ALA A 46 -9.44 0.78 3.81
CA ALA A 46 -9.16 0.89 2.37
C ALA A 46 -9.55 2.26 1.84
N PHE A 47 -8.62 2.95 1.19
CA PHE A 47 -8.74 4.33 0.74
C PHE A 47 -8.77 4.43 -0.78
N ASP A 48 -9.64 5.26 -1.29
CA ASP A 48 -9.59 5.76 -2.66
C ASP A 48 -10.35 7.09 -2.77
N VAL A 49 -9.96 7.93 -3.72
CA VAL A 49 -10.64 9.20 -4.01
C VAL A 49 -11.75 9.05 -5.05
N GLN A 50 -11.86 7.88 -5.68
CA GLN A 50 -12.80 7.60 -6.76
C GLN A 50 -13.99 6.78 -6.24
N GLU A 51 -15.19 7.31 -6.39
CA GLU A 51 -16.44 6.61 -6.02
C GLU A 51 -16.59 5.27 -6.75
N GLN A 52 -16.11 5.18 -8.00
CA GLN A 52 -16.12 3.95 -8.78
C GLN A 52 -15.26 2.84 -8.10
N ALA A 53 -14.12 3.20 -7.53
CA ALA A 53 -13.25 2.27 -6.79
C ALA A 53 -13.98 1.73 -5.55
N LEU A 54 -14.61 2.63 -4.78
CA LEU A 54 -15.38 2.26 -3.60
C LEU A 54 -16.53 1.32 -3.95
N GLN A 55 -17.30 1.61 -4.98
CA GLN A 55 -18.42 0.77 -5.42
C GLN A 55 -17.94 -0.61 -5.88
N SER A 56 -16.90 -0.65 -6.73
CA SER A 56 -16.31 -1.90 -7.22
C SER A 56 -15.78 -2.79 -6.09
N THR A 57 -15.09 -2.18 -5.12
CA THR A 57 -14.56 -2.89 -3.96
C THR A 57 -15.68 -3.41 -3.06
N LYS A 58 -16.71 -2.61 -2.82
CA LYS A 58 -17.89 -3.01 -2.04
C LYS A 58 -18.57 -4.24 -2.64
N GLU A 59 -18.86 -4.22 -3.95
CA GLU A 59 -19.47 -5.35 -4.64
C GLU A 59 -18.62 -6.62 -4.55
N ARG A 60 -17.30 -6.47 -4.60
CA ARG A 60 -16.36 -7.58 -4.49
C ARG A 60 -16.34 -8.20 -3.09
N LEU A 61 -16.37 -7.38 -2.05
CA LEU A 61 -16.44 -7.82 -0.65
C LEU A 61 -17.78 -8.51 -0.36
N GLU A 62 -18.89 -7.95 -0.81
CA GLU A 62 -20.23 -8.54 -0.67
C GLU A 62 -20.33 -9.93 -1.32
N LYS A 63 -19.79 -10.10 -2.54
CA LYS A 63 -19.75 -11.40 -3.23
C LYS A 63 -18.96 -12.48 -2.48
N GLN A 64 -18.05 -12.09 -1.60
CA GLN A 64 -17.20 -13.00 -0.81
C GLN A 64 -17.61 -13.05 0.67
N GLU A 65 -18.73 -12.40 1.04
CA GLU A 65 -19.24 -12.33 2.41
C GLU A 65 -18.20 -11.77 3.42
N ILE A 66 -17.38 -10.81 2.95
CA ILE A 66 -16.35 -10.14 3.76
C ILE A 66 -16.92 -8.85 4.36
N HIS A 67 -16.83 -8.69 5.69
CA HIS A 67 -17.47 -7.60 6.44
C HIS A 67 -16.51 -6.80 7.34
N ASN A 68 -15.22 -7.09 7.33
CA ASN A 68 -14.19 -6.48 8.18
C ASN A 68 -13.35 -5.41 7.48
N ALA A 69 -13.85 -4.87 6.36
CA ALA A 69 -13.19 -3.79 5.62
C ALA A 69 -13.99 -2.49 5.71
N HIS A 70 -13.32 -1.40 6.10
CA HIS A 70 -13.84 -0.04 6.13
C HIS A 70 -13.42 0.66 4.84
N LEU A 71 -14.38 0.93 3.95
CA LEU A 71 -14.13 1.61 2.68
C LEU A 71 -14.27 3.11 2.86
N ILE A 72 -13.22 3.86 2.52
CA ILE A 72 -13.08 5.28 2.80
C ILE A 72 -12.89 6.03 1.48
N LEU A 73 -13.88 6.87 1.14
CA LEU A 73 -13.83 7.77 -0.02
C LEU A 73 -13.07 9.06 0.37
N ASP A 74 -11.78 8.92 0.53
CA ASP A 74 -10.88 10.02 0.89
C ASP A 74 -9.45 9.70 0.43
N GLY A 75 -8.58 10.72 0.37
CA GLY A 75 -7.17 10.52 0.06
C GLY A 75 -6.42 9.84 1.19
N HIS A 76 -5.52 8.94 0.85
CA HIS A 76 -4.70 8.17 1.80
C HIS A 76 -3.82 9.06 2.71
N GLN A 77 -3.54 10.31 2.33
CA GLN A 77 -2.83 11.27 3.18
C GLN A 77 -3.58 11.63 4.47
N HIS A 78 -4.88 11.34 4.54
CA HIS A 78 -5.73 11.59 5.71
C HIS A 78 -5.91 10.35 6.61
N ILE A 79 -5.08 9.33 6.45
CA ILE A 79 -5.15 8.07 7.21
C ILE A 79 -5.26 8.25 8.71
N ASP A 80 -4.62 9.27 9.27
CA ASP A 80 -4.64 9.58 10.70
C ASP A 80 -6.02 10.01 11.24
N HIS A 81 -6.95 10.40 10.37
CA HIS A 81 -8.33 10.69 10.75
C HIS A 81 -9.17 9.40 10.98
N TYR A 82 -8.75 8.28 10.41
CA TYR A 82 -9.53 7.04 10.38
C TYR A 82 -8.88 5.90 11.16
N VAL A 83 -7.55 5.81 11.13
CA VAL A 83 -6.80 4.70 11.74
C VAL A 83 -6.07 5.20 12.97
N ASN A 84 -6.58 4.84 14.16
CA ASN A 84 -5.97 5.22 15.44
C ASN A 84 -5.13 4.09 16.06
N GLN A 85 -5.34 2.85 15.59
CA GLN A 85 -4.59 1.68 16.07
C GLN A 85 -3.24 1.57 15.37
N PRO A 86 -2.29 0.85 15.98
CA PRO A 86 -1.07 0.43 15.30
C PRO A 86 -1.38 -0.43 14.07
N ILE A 87 -0.58 -0.27 13.02
CA ILE A 87 -0.74 -0.95 11.72
C ILE A 87 0.25 -2.11 11.66
N HIS A 88 -0.22 -3.29 11.23
CA HIS A 88 0.62 -4.48 11.04
C HIS A 88 1.06 -4.64 9.58
N ALA A 89 0.17 -4.32 8.65
CA ALA A 89 0.44 -4.41 7.22
C ALA A 89 -0.19 -3.25 6.45
N ALA A 90 0.52 -2.73 5.46
CA ALA A 90 -0.04 -1.75 4.54
C ALA A 90 0.44 -1.99 3.09
N ILE A 91 -0.39 -1.60 2.13
CA ILE A 91 -0.08 -1.72 0.70
C ILE A 91 -0.45 -0.43 -0.05
N PHE A 92 0.39 -0.09 -1.04
CA PHE A 92 0.12 0.89 -2.08
C PHE A 92 0.27 0.25 -3.46
N ASN A 93 -0.61 0.62 -4.38
CA ASN A 93 -0.41 0.47 -5.82
C ASN A 93 -0.39 1.86 -6.45
N LEU A 94 0.81 2.40 -6.65
CA LEU A 94 0.98 3.76 -7.18
C LEU A 94 0.80 3.76 -8.70
N GLY A 95 -0.05 4.65 -9.18
CA GLY A 95 -0.40 4.75 -10.58
C GLY A 95 -1.85 5.21 -10.78
N TYR A 96 -2.56 4.58 -11.70
CA TYR A 96 -3.95 4.86 -12.01
C TYR A 96 -4.83 3.61 -11.87
N LEU A 97 -6.12 3.83 -11.62
CA LEU A 97 -7.09 2.74 -11.57
C LEU A 97 -7.31 2.17 -12.99
N PRO A 98 -7.02 0.88 -13.24
CA PRO A 98 -7.31 0.25 -14.51
C PRO A 98 -8.79 0.39 -14.89
N SER A 99 -9.08 0.75 -16.14
CA SER A 99 -10.44 0.94 -16.69
C SER A 99 -11.22 2.15 -16.16
N ALA A 100 -10.58 3.04 -15.39
CA ALA A 100 -11.15 4.31 -14.95
C ALA A 100 -10.52 5.51 -15.67
N ASP A 101 -10.81 6.71 -15.21
CA ASP A 101 -10.21 7.94 -15.72
C ASP A 101 -8.70 7.95 -15.42
N LYS A 102 -7.89 7.82 -16.47
CA LYS A 102 -6.42 7.79 -16.36
C LYS A 102 -5.80 9.14 -15.95
N THR A 103 -6.58 10.20 -15.88
CA THR A 103 -6.13 11.50 -15.37
C THR A 103 -6.10 11.53 -13.84
N VAL A 104 -6.82 10.63 -13.18
CA VAL A 104 -6.80 10.45 -11.73
C VAL A 104 -5.69 9.46 -11.38
N ILE A 105 -4.54 10.00 -11.01
CA ILE A 105 -3.34 9.26 -10.61
C ILE A 105 -2.96 9.61 -9.17
N THR A 106 -2.21 8.73 -8.52
CA THR A 106 -1.52 9.06 -7.27
C THR A 106 -0.50 10.18 -7.50
N LYS A 107 -0.23 10.98 -6.48
CA LYS A 107 0.68 12.11 -6.59
C LYS A 107 1.78 12.03 -5.53
N PRO A 108 3.01 12.43 -5.85
CA PRO A 108 4.15 12.36 -4.93
C PRO A 108 3.85 12.96 -3.55
N ASP A 109 3.28 14.14 -3.51
CA ASP A 109 3.04 14.87 -2.26
C ASP A 109 2.08 14.12 -1.32
N THR A 110 0.94 13.67 -1.84
CA THR A 110 -0.04 12.92 -1.03
C THR A 110 0.46 11.53 -0.66
N THR A 111 1.16 10.87 -1.57
CA THR A 111 1.76 9.56 -1.34
C THR A 111 2.82 9.62 -0.24
N LEU A 112 3.76 10.56 -0.29
CA LEU A 112 4.81 10.68 0.73
C LEU A 112 4.25 10.99 2.12
N ILE A 113 3.23 11.86 2.22
CA ILE A 113 2.52 12.13 3.48
C ILE A 113 1.90 10.85 4.04
N ALA A 114 1.24 10.06 3.19
CA ALA A 114 0.62 8.81 3.63
C ALA A 114 1.66 7.77 4.05
N VAL A 115 2.74 7.60 3.28
CA VAL A 115 3.85 6.68 3.61
C VAL A 115 4.45 7.04 4.95
N GLU A 116 4.77 8.33 5.19
CA GLU A 116 5.32 8.79 6.46
C GLU A 116 4.38 8.46 7.65
N LYS A 117 3.09 8.76 7.51
CA LYS A 117 2.08 8.50 8.54
C LYS A 117 1.94 7.00 8.82
N ILE A 118 1.95 6.17 7.78
CA ILE A 118 1.90 4.70 7.93
C ILE A 118 3.14 4.19 8.64
N LEU A 119 4.35 4.60 8.24
CA LEU A 119 5.61 4.18 8.87
C LEU A 119 5.65 4.54 10.35
N LYS A 120 5.13 5.71 10.74
CA LYS A 120 4.99 6.10 12.17
C LYS A 120 4.06 5.14 12.92
N LYS A 121 2.95 4.73 12.30
CA LYS A 121 1.92 3.87 12.91
C LYS A 121 2.24 2.38 12.82
N LEU A 122 3.19 1.94 12.01
CA LEU A 122 3.57 0.54 11.94
C LEU A 122 4.03 0.03 13.32
N GLU A 123 3.56 -1.16 13.69
CA GLU A 123 4.14 -1.93 14.78
C GLU A 123 5.57 -2.35 14.46
N VAL A 124 6.34 -2.71 15.48
CA VAL A 124 7.64 -3.36 15.28
C VAL A 124 7.40 -4.72 14.64
N GLY A 125 8.09 -5.00 13.54
CA GLY A 125 7.83 -6.15 12.66
C GLY A 125 6.73 -5.89 11.63
N GLY A 126 5.98 -4.78 11.73
CA GLY A 126 4.97 -4.39 10.74
C GLY A 126 5.59 -4.06 9.39
N ARG A 127 4.83 -4.26 8.33
CA ARG A 127 5.31 -4.24 6.94
C ARG A 127 4.51 -3.32 6.03
N LEU A 128 5.22 -2.64 5.14
CA LEU A 128 4.63 -1.80 4.09
C LEU A 128 5.14 -2.29 2.73
N ALA A 129 4.23 -2.59 1.82
CA ALA A 129 4.50 -2.92 0.43
C ALA A 129 4.07 -1.76 -0.48
N ILE A 130 4.96 -1.29 -1.37
CA ILE A 130 4.66 -0.23 -2.33
C ILE A 130 4.94 -0.77 -3.73
N MET A 131 3.86 -1.06 -4.48
CA MET A 131 3.92 -1.38 -5.91
C MET A 131 3.98 -0.08 -6.69
N ILE A 132 4.96 0.06 -7.55
CA ILE A 132 5.18 1.28 -8.36
C ILE A 132 4.98 0.96 -9.83
N TYR A 133 3.92 1.56 -10.42
CA TYR A 133 3.58 1.52 -11.84
C TYR A 133 3.91 2.88 -12.45
N TYR A 134 5.01 3.00 -13.19
CA TYR A 134 5.56 4.29 -13.63
C TYR A 134 5.54 4.52 -15.14
N GLY A 135 5.02 3.58 -15.93
CA GLY A 135 4.92 3.70 -17.38
C GLY A 135 3.81 4.62 -17.91
N HIS A 136 3.48 5.71 -17.20
CA HIS A 136 2.45 6.68 -17.55
C HIS A 136 2.92 8.10 -17.20
N GLU A 137 2.22 9.12 -17.72
CA GLU A 137 2.55 10.52 -17.44
C GLU A 137 2.51 10.80 -15.92
N GLY A 138 3.57 11.42 -15.38
CA GLY A 138 3.74 11.70 -13.96
C GLY A 138 4.25 10.52 -13.12
N GLY A 139 4.22 9.29 -13.62
CA GLY A 139 4.67 8.10 -12.90
C GLY A 139 6.15 8.10 -12.54
N ASP A 140 7.00 8.67 -13.41
CA ASP A 140 8.43 8.80 -13.13
C ASP A 140 8.71 9.75 -11.95
N MET A 141 7.96 10.85 -11.82
CA MET A 141 8.12 11.80 -10.72
C MET A 141 7.74 11.17 -9.38
N GLU A 142 6.64 10.43 -9.34
CA GLU A 142 6.21 9.72 -8.13
C GLU A 142 7.19 8.61 -7.76
N LYS A 143 7.62 7.82 -8.73
CA LYS A 143 8.66 6.78 -8.55
C LYS A 143 9.93 7.36 -7.92
N ASP A 144 10.47 8.44 -8.51
CA ASP A 144 11.72 9.04 -8.07
C ASP A 144 11.57 9.63 -6.66
N ALA A 145 10.47 10.30 -6.37
CA ALA A 145 10.18 10.85 -5.04
C ALA A 145 10.06 9.76 -3.97
N VAL A 146 9.36 8.66 -4.27
CA VAL A 146 9.22 7.53 -3.34
C VAL A 146 10.57 6.86 -3.10
N LEU A 147 11.35 6.57 -4.17
CA LEU A 147 12.67 5.94 -4.04
C LEU A 147 13.65 6.82 -3.26
N GLU A 148 13.66 8.13 -3.50
CA GLU A 148 14.48 9.08 -2.74
C GLU A 148 14.11 9.06 -1.26
N TYR A 149 12.83 9.13 -0.94
CA TYR A 149 12.34 9.12 0.44
C TYR A 149 12.70 7.83 1.18
N VAL A 150 12.42 6.65 0.59
CA VAL A 150 12.64 5.38 1.27
C VAL A 150 14.14 5.05 1.40
N ASN A 151 14.97 5.56 0.49
CA ASN A 151 16.42 5.40 0.56
C ASN A 151 17.07 6.21 1.71
N GLN A 152 16.37 7.23 2.22
CA GLN A 152 16.82 8.06 3.34
C GLN A 152 16.30 7.59 4.70
N LEU A 153 15.45 6.53 4.74
CA LEU A 153 14.97 5.99 6.00
C LEU A 153 16.10 5.46 6.88
N ASP A 154 16.00 5.74 8.17
CA ASP A 154 17.00 5.27 9.14
C ASP A 154 17.09 3.74 9.16
N GLN A 155 18.22 3.20 8.75
CA GLN A 155 18.49 1.76 8.67
C GLN A 155 18.38 1.01 10.01
N TRP A 156 18.45 1.72 11.12
CA TRP A 156 18.27 1.13 12.46
C TRP A 156 16.79 1.00 12.84
N LEU A 157 15.92 1.75 12.15
CA LEU A 157 14.48 1.71 12.37
C LEU A 157 13.75 0.90 11.31
N PHE A 158 14.27 0.87 10.08
CA PHE A 158 13.61 0.22 8.94
C PHE A 158 14.59 -0.56 8.08
N THR A 159 14.15 -1.73 7.61
CA THR A 159 14.78 -2.39 6.47
C THR A 159 13.97 -2.06 5.21
N VAL A 160 14.65 -1.64 4.16
CA VAL A 160 14.04 -1.34 2.85
C VAL A 160 14.67 -2.25 1.79
N MET A 161 13.84 -2.95 1.04
CA MET A 161 14.25 -3.84 -0.04
C MET A 161 13.54 -3.47 -1.34
N LEU A 162 14.26 -3.56 -2.45
CA LEU A 162 13.72 -3.35 -3.79
C LEU A 162 13.68 -4.69 -4.55
N TYR A 163 12.53 -5.00 -5.13
CA TYR A 163 12.35 -6.16 -5.99
C TYR A 163 11.90 -5.69 -7.38
N GLN A 164 12.82 -5.74 -8.34
CA GLN A 164 12.65 -5.17 -9.68
C GLN A 164 13.16 -6.13 -10.77
N PRO A 165 12.40 -6.35 -11.85
CA PRO A 165 12.92 -6.99 -13.06
C PRO A 165 13.99 -6.12 -13.72
N LEU A 166 15.15 -6.72 -14.08
CA LEU A 166 16.28 -5.97 -14.66
C LEU A 166 16.34 -6.00 -16.18
N ASN A 167 15.82 -7.05 -16.82
CA ASN A 167 15.97 -7.32 -18.24
C ASN A 167 14.71 -7.14 -19.07
N GLN A 168 13.70 -6.50 -18.51
CA GLN A 168 12.44 -6.21 -19.21
C GLN A 168 12.61 -5.00 -20.12
N ILE A 169 12.10 -5.07 -21.36
CA ILE A 169 12.22 -3.99 -22.36
C ILE A 169 11.27 -2.82 -22.02
N ASN A 170 10.07 -3.14 -21.53
CA ASN A 170 9.09 -2.14 -21.11
C ASN A 170 9.37 -1.70 -19.66
N GLN A 171 8.67 -0.68 -19.19
CA GLN A 171 8.75 -0.21 -17.81
C GLN A 171 7.91 -1.11 -16.89
N PRO A 172 8.42 -2.29 -16.45
CA PRO A 172 7.67 -3.20 -15.61
C PRO A 172 7.50 -2.60 -14.23
N PRO A 173 6.37 -2.86 -13.57
CA PRO A 173 6.20 -2.45 -12.19
C PRO A 173 7.21 -3.17 -11.29
N PHE A 174 7.57 -2.52 -10.21
CA PHE A 174 8.45 -3.09 -9.20
C PHE A 174 7.89 -2.87 -7.78
N LEU A 175 8.46 -3.54 -6.81
CA LEU A 175 8.00 -3.56 -5.44
C LEU A 175 9.07 -3.02 -4.51
N VAL A 176 8.71 -2.05 -3.67
CA VAL A 176 9.46 -1.65 -2.49
C VAL A 176 8.83 -2.32 -1.27
N MET A 177 9.64 -3.00 -0.47
CA MET A 177 9.25 -3.68 0.76
C MET A 177 9.93 -3.01 1.94
N ILE A 178 9.16 -2.62 2.96
CA ILE A 178 9.67 -1.97 4.16
C ILE A 178 9.19 -2.73 5.39
N GLU A 179 10.11 -3.04 6.30
CA GLU A 179 9.80 -3.62 7.61
C GLU A 179 10.32 -2.70 8.71
N LYS A 180 9.49 -2.44 9.72
CA LYS A 180 9.88 -1.68 10.90
C LYS A 180 10.61 -2.56 11.92
N LEU A 181 11.85 -2.23 12.21
CA LEU A 181 12.71 -3.01 13.11
C LEU A 181 12.59 -2.61 14.58
N LYS A 182 12.36 -1.32 14.84
CA LYS A 182 12.32 -0.76 16.21
C LYS A 182 11.37 0.43 16.27
N GLN A 183 10.89 0.75 17.47
CA GLN A 183 10.23 2.03 17.73
C GLN A 183 11.24 3.18 17.61
N SER A 184 10.85 4.27 16.96
CA SER A 184 11.57 5.52 17.07
C SER A 184 11.55 5.96 18.54
N LYS A 185 12.69 6.36 19.09
CA LYS A 185 12.69 7.04 20.38
C LYS A 185 11.93 8.34 20.20
N GLU A 186 10.85 8.52 20.94
CA GLU A 186 10.20 9.81 21.04
C GLU A 186 11.24 10.81 21.56
N SER A 187 11.47 11.88 20.79
CA SER A 187 12.34 13.00 21.18
C SER A 187 11.54 13.95 22.05
#